data_950acaefb82fc642db5972b517ab3914
#
_entry.id   950acaefb82fc642db5972b517ab3914
#
_cell.length_a   1.000
_cell.length_b   1.000
_cell.length_c   1.000
_cell.angle_alpha   90.00
_cell.angle_beta   90.00
_cell.angle_gamma   90.00
#
_symmetry.space_group_name_H-M   'P 1'
#
loop_
_entity.id
_entity.type
_entity.pdbx_description
1 polymer ?
#
loop_
_entity_poly.entity_id
_entity_poly.type
_entity_poly.pdbx_seq_one_letter_code
_entity_poly.pdbx_strand_id
1 'polypeptide(L)'
;MILLGALLNVEIVEIDIVHNELIRANLKGFGILRLDFLAKIKKDDGSFEMVSIEVQKAEKNTEIVRFRRYLSRLYDTEAYETKTIKKINRKKEEVEEIIETPIHIVAIYFLGHPLEDVTEPIVYYSPQATNALGKPVEKAALNPFFKYLSHDSIVVQIPYLRKNARTKVEEFLEIFDQSNVMPNDAHYLMLDNLDNKPEGYNIVVRQLVSAVADRDVKMAMAIEDEYASDIEDRVELEEILAEKDAQLSQQKEQLSQKDEQLSQKDEQLSVLVKTLFSMGLSRKEISEKINISLEQLNKLLD
;
A
#
# COMPACT_ATOMS: atom_id res chain seq x y z
N MET A 1 -21.95 9.60 9.36
CA MET A 1 -22.36 8.79 10.55
C MET A 1 -23.01 7.46 10.17
N ILE A 2 -24.08 7.44 9.35
CA ILE A 2 -24.86 6.21 9.04
C ILE A 2 -23.97 5.10 8.47
N LEU A 3 -23.19 5.37 7.40
CA LEU A 3 -22.33 4.38 6.78
C LEU A 3 -21.24 3.86 7.73
N LEU A 4 -20.59 4.76 8.47
CA LEU A 4 -19.58 4.37 9.45
C LEU A 4 -20.19 3.57 10.61
N GLY A 5 -21.35 3.97 11.10
CA GLY A 5 -22.06 3.23 12.13
C GLY A 5 -22.42 1.80 11.68
N ALA A 6 -22.84 1.64 10.41
CA ALA A 6 -23.11 0.33 9.84
C ALA A 6 -21.82 -0.52 9.72
N LEU A 7 -20.72 0.04 9.22
CA LEU A 7 -19.43 -0.66 9.10
C LEU A 7 -18.84 -1.05 10.45
N LEU A 8 -18.90 -0.15 11.42
CA LEU A 8 -18.35 -0.37 12.76
C LEU A 8 -19.29 -1.15 13.67
N ASN A 9 -20.54 -1.36 13.25
CA ASN A 9 -21.61 -1.96 14.04
C ASN A 9 -21.79 -1.28 15.42
N VAL A 10 -21.74 0.06 15.43
CA VAL A 10 -21.90 0.90 16.61
C VAL A 10 -22.79 2.11 16.30
N GLU A 11 -23.46 2.64 17.31
CA GLU A 11 -24.13 3.92 17.21
C GLU A 11 -23.12 5.06 17.39
N ILE A 12 -23.05 5.96 16.41
CA ILE A 12 -22.16 7.12 16.44
C ILE A 12 -22.96 8.34 16.85
N VAL A 13 -22.62 8.88 18.02
CA VAL A 13 -23.28 10.07 18.60
C VAL A 13 -22.70 11.35 18.02
N GLU A 14 -21.38 11.37 17.81
CA GLU A 14 -20.65 12.56 17.37
C GLU A 14 -19.50 12.15 16.45
N ILE A 15 -19.23 12.98 15.44
CA ILE A 15 -18.09 12.81 14.54
C ILE A 15 -17.37 14.13 14.40
N ASP A 16 -16.08 14.11 14.63
CA ASP A 16 -15.19 15.25 14.45
C ASP A 16 -14.17 14.90 13.34
N ILE A 17 -14.20 15.65 12.26
CA ILE A 17 -13.28 15.43 11.13
C ILE A 17 -11.96 16.14 11.47
N VAL A 18 -10.93 15.34 11.70
CA VAL A 18 -9.63 15.83 12.13
C VAL A 18 -8.84 16.40 10.95
N HIS A 19 -8.75 15.65 9.85
CA HIS A 19 -8.09 16.11 8.61
C HIS A 19 -8.63 15.36 7.40
N ASN A 20 -8.70 16.07 6.26
CA ASN A 20 -8.98 15.46 4.95
C ASN A 20 -7.69 15.21 4.15
N GLU A 21 -6.58 15.90 4.49
CA GLU A 21 -5.32 15.77 3.75
C GLU A 21 -4.12 16.09 4.65
N LEU A 22 -3.07 15.28 4.55
CA LEU A 22 -1.79 15.50 5.21
C LEU A 22 -0.68 15.66 4.18
N ILE A 23 -0.33 16.91 3.89
CA ILE A 23 0.78 17.25 3.00
C ILE A 23 2.08 17.28 3.82
N ARG A 24 3.02 16.38 3.50
CA ARG A 24 4.39 16.47 4.01
C ARG A 24 5.32 16.90 2.87
N ALA A 25 5.85 18.11 2.95
CA ALA A 25 7.01 18.51 2.15
C ALA A 25 8.26 17.84 2.72
N ASN A 26 8.78 16.83 2.06
CA ASN A 26 10.08 16.26 2.40
C ASN A 26 11.17 17.05 1.67
N LEU A 27 12.19 17.54 2.38
CA LEU A 27 13.32 18.33 1.86
C LEU A 27 14.17 17.63 0.77
N LYS A 28 13.86 16.36 0.42
CA LYS A 28 14.57 15.56 -0.59
C LYS A 28 13.71 15.07 -1.76
N GLY A 29 12.47 15.53 -1.87
CA GLY A 29 11.54 15.14 -2.93
C GLY A 29 10.11 15.39 -2.46
N PHE A 30 9.27 15.89 -3.34
CA PHE A 30 7.85 16.11 -3.06
C PHE A 30 7.15 14.74 -2.83
N GLY A 31 7.01 14.35 -1.58
CA GLY A 31 6.18 13.23 -1.17
C GLY A 31 4.91 13.78 -0.55
N ILE A 32 3.81 13.77 -1.27
CA ILE A 32 2.49 14.08 -0.72
C ILE A 32 1.99 12.83 -0.01
N LEU A 33 1.89 12.89 1.32
CA LEU A 33 1.24 11.86 2.10
C LEU A 33 -0.23 12.30 2.25
N ARG A 34 -1.14 11.67 1.52
CA ARG A 34 -2.58 11.88 1.63
C ARG A 34 -3.18 10.80 2.52
N LEU A 35 -3.86 11.22 3.57
CA LEU A 35 -4.87 10.44 4.28
C LEU A 35 -6.20 10.77 3.64
N ASP A 36 -6.91 9.78 3.11
CA ASP A 36 -8.16 10.05 2.40
C ASP A 36 -9.20 10.62 3.36
N PHE A 37 -9.29 10.10 4.59
CA PHE A 37 -10.19 10.61 5.61
C PHE A 37 -9.76 10.17 7.01
N LEU A 38 -9.77 11.09 7.97
CA LEU A 38 -9.55 10.81 9.38
C LEU A 38 -10.63 11.48 10.22
N ALA A 39 -11.27 10.72 11.06
CA ALA A 39 -12.26 11.21 12.01
C ALA A 39 -12.10 10.62 13.40
N LYS A 40 -12.38 11.44 14.40
CA LYS A 40 -12.62 11.02 15.78
C LYS A 40 -14.12 10.85 15.96
N ILE A 41 -14.54 9.65 16.33
CA ILE A 41 -15.93 9.35 16.60
C ILE A 41 -16.16 9.11 18.09
N LYS A 42 -17.32 9.52 18.56
CA LYS A 42 -17.81 9.23 19.90
C LYS A 42 -18.96 8.25 19.81
N LYS A 43 -18.84 7.13 20.53
CA LYS A 43 -19.87 6.09 20.59
C LYS A 43 -20.89 6.38 21.69
N ASP A 44 -21.98 5.64 21.68
CA ASP A 44 -23.09 5.72 22.66
C ASP A 44 -22.63 5.42 24.09
N ASP A 45 -21.61 4.55 24.26
CA ASP A 45 -20.98 4.25 25.55
C ASP A 45 -20.05 5.38 26.08
N GLY A 46 -19.94 6.48 25.33
CA GLY A 46 -19.08 7.63 25.62
C GLY A 46 -17.60 7.43 25.28
N SER A 47 -17.18 6.28 24.77
CA SER A 47 -15.82 6.04 24.30
C SER A 47 -15.55 6.70 22.97
N PHE A 48 -14.26 6.98 22.71
CA PHE A 48 -13.80 7.53 21.44
C PHE A 48 -13.04 6.50 20.63
N GLU A 49 -13.12 6.63 19.30
CA GLU A 49 -12.29 5.90 18.34
C GLU A 49 -11.76 6.86 17.27
N MET A 50 -10.55 6.58 16.79
CA MET A 50 -10.00 7.22 15.58
C MET A 50 -10.29 6.31 14.40
N VAL A 51 -10.98 6.83 13.40
CA VAL A 51 -11.33 6.10 12.18
C VAL A 51 -10.56 6.71 11.02
N SER A 52 -9.70 5.91 10.41
CA SER A 52 -9.02 6.23 9.16
C SER A 52 -9.70 5.50 8.02
N ILE A 53 -9.96 6.19 6.92
CA ILE A 53 -10.51 5.58 5.70
C ILE A 53 -9.50 5.83 4.58
N GLU A 54 -9.10 4.76 3.93
CA GLU A 54 -8.19 4.77 2.79
C GLU A 54 -8.90 4.16 1.57
N VAL A 55 -8.83 4.83 0.44
CA VAL A 55 -9.39 4.35 -0.83
C VAL A 55 -8.26 4.02 -1.79
N GLN A 56 -8.28 2.83 -2.38
CA GLN A 56 -7.29 2.38 -3.33
C GLN A 56 -7.95 1.85 -4.59
N LYS A 57 -7.73 2.52 -5.73
CA LYS A 57 -8.34 2.16 -7.02
C LYS A 57 -7.68 0.96 -7.69
N ALA A 58 -6.35 0.88 -7.65
CA ALA A 58 -5.57 -0.14 -8.35
C ALA A 58 -4.63 -0.90 -7.42
N GLU A 59 -4.39 -2.17 -7.71
CA GLU A 59 -3.44 -2.99 -6.99
C GLU A 59 -2.01 -2.49 -7.22
N LYS A 60 -1.28 -2.23 -6.13
CA LYS A 60 0.14 -1.83 -6.16
C LYS A 60 0.90 -2.51 -5.03
N ASN A 61 2.07 -3.03 -5.32
CA ASN A 61 2.94 -3.70 -4.34
C ASN A 61 3.35 -2.81 -3.15
N THR A 62 3.16 -1.49 -3.27
CA THR A 62 3.53 -0.51 -2.23
C THR A 62 2.38 -0.09 -1.31
N GLU A 63 1.16 -0.56 -1.52
CA GLU A 63 -0.03 -0.14 -0.76
C GLU A 63 0.10 -0.37 0.73
N ILE A 64 0.45 -1.58 1.13
CA ILE A 64 0.58 -1.91 2.55
C ILE A 64 1.66 -1.07 3.24
N VAL A 65 2.73 -0.70 2.52
CA VAL A 65 3.78 0.19 3.04
C VAL A 65 3.23 1.60 3.25
N ARG A 66 2.41 2.09 2.32
CA ARG A 66 1.74 3.39 2.42
C ARG A 66 0.79 3.41 3.62
N PHE A 67 -0.09 2.42 3.72
CA PHE A 67 -1.03 2.29 4.85
C PHE A 67 -0.31 2.23 6.20
N ARG A 68 0.78 1.48 6.30
CA ARG A 68 1.60 1.45 7.51
C ARG A 68 2.23 2.79 7.87
N ARG A 69 2.60 3.61 6.88
CA ARG A 69 3.11 4.98 7.12
C ARG A 69 2.00 5.88 7.67
N TYR A 70 0.79 5.77 7.18
CA TYR A 70 -0.36 6.51 7.70
C TYR A 70 -0.68 6.10 9.14
N LEU A 71 -0.78 4.81 9.40
CA LEU A 71 -0.99 4.29 10.74
C LEU A 71 0.10 4.72 11.73
N SER A 72 1.38 4.69 11.32
CA SER A 72 2.47 5.13 12.19
C SER A 72 2.31 6.58 12.62
N ARG A 73 1.78 7.43 11.76
CA ARG A 73 1.49 8.82 12.09
C ARG A 73 0.31 8.94 13.05
N LEU A 74 -0.76 8.16 12.84
CA LEU A 74 -1.89 8.16 13.76
C LEU A 74 -1.45 7.79 15.18
N TYR A 75 -0.59 6.78 15.32
CA TYR A 75 -0.03 6.41 16.60
C TYR A 75 0.87 7.49 17.22
N ASP A 76 1.55 8.29 16.41
CA ASP A 76 2.50 9.31 16.86
C ASP A 76 1.81 10.62 17.28
N THR A 77 0.76 11.05 16.56
CA THR A 77 0.25 12.42 16.68
C THR A 77 -1.23 12.55 17.03
N GLU A 78 -2.08 11.58 16.63
CA GLU A 78 -3.53 11.80 16.62
C GLU A 78 -4.31 10.84 17.54
N ALA A 79 -3.76 9.66 17.83
CA ALA A 79 -4.51 8.61 18.52
C ALA A 79 -4.39 8.68 20.04
N TYR A 80 -4.44 9.88 20.62
CA TYR A 80 -4.49 10.06 22.06
C TYR A 80 -5.28 11.31 22.46
N GLU A 81 -5.79 11.29 23.69
CA GLU A 81 -6.41 12.42 24.36
C GLU A 81 -5.52 12.91 25.47
N THR A 82 -5.35 14.23 25.55
CA THR A 82 -4.65 14.88 26.65
C THR A 82 -5.68 15.30 27.70
N LYS A 83 -5.50 14.83 28.93
CA LYS A 83 -6.35 15.20 30.09
C LYS A 83 -5.50 15.76 31.19
N THR A 84 -5.94 16.89 31.76
CA THR A 84 -5.34 17.44 32.96
C THR A 84 -6.04 16.84 34.18
N ILE A 85 -5.30 16.11 34.99
CA ILE A 85 -5.80 15.57 36.26
C ILE A 85 -5.15 16.29 37.44
N LYS A 86 -5.94 16.45 38.51
CA LYS A 86 -5.40 16.94 39.80
C LYS A 86 -4.92 15.77 40.62
N LYS A 87 -3.69 15.82 41.05
CA LYS A 87 -3.04 14.78 41.84
C LYS A 87 -2.41 15.39 43.09
N ILE A 88 -2.47 14.67 44.21
CA ILE A 88 -1.78 15.08 45.43
C ILE A 88 -0.36 14.53 45.37
N ASN A 89 0.64 15.42 45.42
CA ASN A 89 2.02 15.03 45.44
C ASN A 89 2.45 14.50 46.81
N ARG A 90 3.68 14.01 46.91
CA ARG A 90 4.22 13.48 48.17
C ARG A 90 4.30 14.54 49.29
N LYS A 91 4.25 15.81 48.95
CA LYS A 91 4.23 16.95 49.88
C LYS A 91 2.82 17.38 50.30
N LYS A 92 1.79 16.62 49.90
CA LYS A 92 0.36 16.89 50.13
C LYS A 92 -0.15 18.19 49.43
N GLU A 93 0.50 18.61 48.36
CA GLU A 93 0.09 19.73 47.53
C GLU A 93 -0.70 19.24 46.30
N GLU A 94 -1.76 19.93 45.90
CA GLU A 94 -2.45 19.69 44.63
C GLU A 94 -1.54 20.12 43.49
N VAL A 95 -1.25 19.21 42.58
CA VAL A 95 -0.52 19.47 41.34
C VAL A 95 -1.36 19.02 40.17
N GLU A 96 -1.34 19.78 39.10
CA GLU A 96 -1.94 19.38 37.84
C GLU A 96 -0.94 18.51 37.07
N GLU A 97 -1.38 17.35 36.66
CA GLU A 97 -0.61 16.41 35.84
C GLU A 97 -1.34 16.25 34.50
N ILE A 98 -0.60 16.43 33.40
CA ILE A 98 -1.10 16.15 32.06
C ILE A 98 -0.86 14.66 31.79
N ILE A 99 -1.93 13.95 31.50
CA ILE A 99 -1.86 12.55 31.10
C ILE A 99 -2.38 12.38 29.67
N GLU A 100 -1.70 11.57 28.91
CA GLU A 100 -2.12 11.14 27.59
C GLU A 100 -2.82 9.78 27.71
N THR A 101 -4.01 9.68 27.14
CA THR A 101 -4.79 8.44 27.11
C THR A 101 -4.93 8.02 25.65
N PRO A 102 -4.48 6.83 25.27
CA PRO A 102 -4.60 6.37 23.89
C PRO A 102 -6.06 6.21 23.47
N ILE A 103 -6.32 6.49 22.21
CA ILE A 103 -7.61 6.26 21.54
C ILE A 103 -7.43 5.04 20.63
N HIS A 104 -8.41 4.14 20.61
CA HIS A 104 -8.40 2.98 19.72
C HIS A 104 -8.52 3.42 18.26
N ILE A 105 -7.74 2.81 17.38
CA ILE A 105 -7.73 3.09 15.94
C ILE A 105 -8.48 2.00 15.21
N VAL A 106 -9.34 2.39 14.27
CA VAL A 106 -9.94 1.51 13.27
C VAL A 106 -9.57 2.02 11.88
N ALA A 107 -8.88 1.19 11.12
CA ALA A 107 -8.51 1.50 9.74
C ALA A 107 -9.48 0.82 8.76
N ILE A 108 -10.11 1.61 7.89
CA ILE A 108 -11.05 1.10 6.88
C ILE A 108 -10.41 1.27 5.51
N TYR A 109 -10.26 0.16 4.79
CA TYR A 109 -9.66 0.11 3.46
C TYR A 109 -10.72 -0.20 2.42
N PHE A 110 -10.92 0.70 1.46
CA PHE A 110 -11.74 0.44 0.27
C PHE A 110 -10.81 0.08 -0.88
N LEU A 111 -10.85 -1.18 -1.31
CA LEU A 111 -10.01 -1.69 -2.37
C LEU A 111 -10.80 -1.77 -3.69
N GLY A 112 -10.33 -1.10 -4.72
CA GLY A 112 -10.88 -1.18 -6.09
C GLY A 112 -10.47 -2.46 -6.83
N HIS A 113 -9.67 -3.32 -6.20
CA HIS A 113 -9.20 -4.60 -6.73
C HIS A 113 -9.48 -5.73 -5.74
N PRO A 114 -9.59 -6.99 -6.19
CA PRO A 114 -9.74 -8.15 -5.30
C PRO A 114 -8.40 -8.54 -4.66
N LEU A 115 -8.46 -9.08 -3.46
CA LEU A 115 -7.34 -9.81 -2.87
C LEU A 115 -7.42 -11.27 -3.34
N GLU A 116 -6.30 -11.85 -3.83
CA GLU A 116 -6.29 -13.10 -4.59
C GLU A 116 -7.02 -14.26 -3.91
N ASP A 117 -6.77 -14.55 -2.66
CA ASP A 117 -7.33 -15.72 -1.94
C ASP A 117 -8.49 -15.37 -0.99
N VAL A 118 -8.99 -14.12 -1.02
CA VAL A 118 -10.04 -13.64 -0.13
C VAL A 118 -11.24 -13.16 -0.94
N THR A 119 -12.34 -13.91 -0.92
CA THR A 119 -13.54 -13.64 -1.75
C THR A 119 -14.67 -12.94 -1.01
N GLU A 120 -14.53 -12.69 0.28
CA GLU A 120 -15.51 -11.97 1.09
C GLU A 120 -15.50 -10.48 0.73
N PRO A 121 -16.67 -9.86 0.50
CA PRO A 121 -16.75 -8.44 0.17
C PRO A 121 -16.30 -7.53 1.32
N ILE A 122 -16.46 -7.99 2.56
CA ILE A 122 -16.05 -7.25 3.76
C ILE A 122 -15.33 -8.20 4.71
N VAL A 123 -14.14 -7.82 5.10
CA VAL A 123 -13.32 -8.59 6.06
C VAL A 123 -13.00 -7.72 7.27
N TYR A 124 -13.37 -8.20 8.45
CA TYR A 124 -13.02 -7.61 9.73
C TYR A 124 -11.78 -8.31 10.26
N TYR A 125 -10.72 -7.56 10.51
CA TYR A 125 -9.48 -8.06 11.06
C TYR A 125 -9.17 -7.39 12.38
N SER A 126 -9.05 -8.20 13.44
CA SER A 126 -8.63 -7.76 14.77
C SER A 126 -7.49 -8.62 15.28
N PRO A 127 -6.46 -8.02 15.90
CA PRO A 127 -5.37 -8.76 16.51
C PRO A 127 -5.87 -9.67 17.62
N GLN A 128 -5.39 -10.92 17.64
CA GLN A 128 -5.73 -11.89 18.66
C GLN A 128 -4.52 -12.26 19.52
N ALA A 129 -4.64 -12.10 20.84
CA ALA A 129 -3.61 -12.52 21.77
C ALA A 129 -3.65 -14.03 21.98
N THR A 130 -2.47 -14.68 21.96
CA THR A 130 -2.31 -16.10 22.25
C THR A 130 -1.28 -16.33 23.34
N ASN A 131 -1.39 -17.41 24.11
CA ASN A 131 -0.38 -17.84 25.07
C ASN A 131 0.79 -18.55 24.35
N ALA A 132 1.80 -18.94 25.12
CA ALA A 132 2.98 -19.64 24.58
C ALA A 132 2.69 -20.99 23.89
N LEU A 133 1.50 -21.55 24.07
CA LEU A 133 1.03 -22.77 23.41
C LEU A 133 0.15 -22.48 22.17
N GLY A 134 0.05 -21.23 21.74
CA GLY A 134 -0.78 -20.81 20.62
C GLY A 134 -2.31 -20.76 20.91
N LYS A 135 -2.72 -20.92 22.18
CA LYS A 135 -4.14 -20.87 22.53
C LYS A 135 -4.59 -19.42 22.76
N PRO A 136 -5.80 -19.03 22.30
CA PRO A 136 -6.35 -17.70 22.54
C PRO A 136 -6.42 -17.33 24.01
N VAL A 137 -6.13 -16.06 24.33
CA VAL A 137 -6.26 -15.48 25.66
C VAL A 137 -7.40 -14.45 25.63
N GLU A 138 -8.64 -14.94 25.79
CA GLU A 138 -9.86 -14.14 25.63
C GLU A 138 -9.88 -12.87 26.49
N LYS A 139 -9.40 -12.94 27.74
CA LYS A 139 -9.35 -11.79 28.64
C LYS A 139 -8.37 -10.69 28.22
N ALA A 140 -7.45 -10.99 27.30
CA ALA A 140 -6.53 -9.98 26.79
C ALA A 140 -7.28 -8.87 26.02
N ALA A 141 -8.31 -9.22 25.27
CA ALA A 141 -9.13 -8.23 24.53
C ALA A 141 -9.78 -7.17 25.43
N LEU A 142 -10.05 -7.51 26.70
CA LEU A 142 -10.63 -6.61 27.70
C LEU A 142 -9.59 -5.75 28.43
N ASN A 143 -8.29 -6.07 28.27
CA ASN A 143 -7.23 -5.35 28.95
C ASN A 143 -6.80 -4.13 28.12
N PRO A 144 -6.76 -2.91 28.70
CA PRO A 144 -6.41 -1.69 27.98
C PRO A 144 -5.06 -1.76 27.27
N PHE A 145 -4.07 -2.45 27.84
CA PHE A 145 -2.76 -2.61 27.20
C PHE A 145 -2.88 -3.28 25.83
N PHE A 146 -3.58 -4.41 25.75
CA PHE A 146 -3.77 -5.12 24.48
C PHE A 146 -4.71 -4.37 23.53
N LYS A 147 -5.77 -3.74 24.07
CA LYS A 147 -6.73 -2.95 23.28
C LYS A 147 -6.06 -1.82 22.50
N TYR A 148 -5.11 -1.13 23.12
CA TYR A 148 -4.44 0.03 22.53
C TYR A 148 -3.08 -0.29 21.92
N LEU A 149 -2.61 -1.54 22.00
CA LEU A 149 -1.33 -1.96 21.43
C LEU A 149 -1.33 -1.94 19.90
N SER A 150 -2.50 -2.15 19.31
CA SER A 150 -2.68 -2.24 17.85
C SER A 150 -4.00 -1.60 17.44
N HIS A 151 -4.39 -1.79 16.20
CA HIS A 151 -5.62 -1.28 15.59
C HIS A 151 -6.46 -2.42 15.03
N ASP A 152 -7.74 -2.17 14.84
CA ASP A 152 -8.63 -3.02 14.05
C ASP A 152 -8.66 -2.53 12.60
N SER A 153 -8.92 -3.45 11.68
CA SER A 153 -9.03 -3.12 10.26
C SER A 153 -10.32 -3.67 9.68
N ILE A 154 -10.92 -2.91 8.77
CA ILE A 154 -12.04 -3.32 7.95
C ILE A 154 -11.61 -3.19 6.50
N VAL A 155 -11.60 -4.29 5.77
CA VAL A 155 -11.24 -4.30 4.36
C VAL A 155 -12.51 -4.52 3.56
N VAL A 156 -12.84 -3.55 2.69
CA VAL A 156 -13.98 -3.61 1.77
C VAL A 156 -13.45 -3.82 0.37
N GLN A 157 -13.77 -4.95 -0.23
CA GLN A 157 -13.39 -5.29 -1.60
C GLN A 157 -14.53 -4.90 -2.55
N ILE A 158 -14.42 -3.72 -3.20
CA ILE A 158 -15.44 -3.19 -4.10
C ILE A 158 -15.83 -4.17 -5.22
N PRO A 159 -14.91 -4.92 -5.86
CA PRO A 159 -15.27 -5.86 -6.92
C PRO A 159 -16.18 -7.01 -6.47
N TYR A 160 -16.25 -7.29 -5.17
CA TYR A 160 -17.12 -8.32 -4.61
C TYR A 160 -18.43 -7.79 -4.05
N LEU A 161 -18.61 -6.46 -3.99
CA LEU A 161 -19.90 -5.83 -3.67
C LEU A 161 -20.82 -6.02 -4.88
N ARG A 162 -21.79 -6.93 -4.77
CA ARG A 162 -22.71 -7.28 -5.86
C ARG A 162 -24.16 -7.12 -5.43
N LYS A 163 -25.07 -7.11 -6.44
CA LYS A 163 -26.54 -6.98 -6.27
C LYS A 163 -27.22 -8.01 -5.32
N ASN A 164 -26.48 -8.98 -4.81
CA ASN A 164 -26.98 -10.01 -3.89
C ASN A 164 -26.34 -9.84 -2.51
N ALA A 165 -26.44 -8.65 -1.95
CA ALA A 165 -26.00 -8.37 -0.59
C ALA A 165 -26.60 -9.37 0.41
N ARG A 166 -25.77 -9.91 1.29
CA ARG A 166 -26.18 -10.88 2.34
C ARG A 166 -26.48 -10.20 3.65
N THR A 167 -25.95 -9.01 3.83
CA THR A 167 -26.05 -8.25 5.08
C THR A 167 -26.47 -6.80 4.78
N LYS A 168 -27.07 -6.15 5.79
CA LYS A 168 -27.42 -4.72 5.68
C LYS A 168 -26.20 -3.83 5.35
N VAL A 169 -25.02 -4.20 5.82
CA VAL A 169 -23.79 -3.44 5.53
C VAL A 169 -23.42 -3.57 4.06
N GLU A 170 -23.49 -4.79 3.50
CA GLU A 170 -23.25 -5.01 2.07
C GLU A 170 -24.26 -4.25 1.22
N GLU A 171 -25.55 -4.22 1.63
CA GLU A 171 -26.59 -3.44 0.95
C GLU A 171 -26.25 -1.93 0.93
N PHE A 172 -25.73 -1.39 2.04
CA PHE A 172 -25.26 -0.01 2.07
C PHE A 172 -24.08 0.25 1.13
N LEU A 173 -23.15 -0.70 1.06
CA LEU A 173 -21.95 -0.57 0.27
C LEU A 173 -22.15 -0.80 -1.23
N GLU A 174 -23.32 -1.33 -1.65
CA GLU A 174 -23.68 -1.44 -3.07
C GLU A 174 -23.59 -0.09 -3.83
N ILE A 175 -23.65 1.04 -3.12
CA ILE A 175 -23.44 2.37 -3.71
C ILE A 175 -22.04 2.54 -4.33
N PHE A 176 -21.07 1.70 -3.94
CA PHE A 176 -19.72 1.69 -4.49
C PHE A 176 -19.52 0.62 -5.58
N ASP A 177 -20.56 -0.17 -5.91
CA ASP A 177 -20.47 -1.20 -6.95
C ASP A 177 -20.19 -0.58 -8.32
N GLN A 178 -18.98 -0.78 -8.80
CA GLN A 178 -18.48 -0.25 -10.08
C GLN A 178 -19.17 -0.87 -11.30
N SER A 179 -19.91 -1.96 -11.14
CA SER A 179 -20.73 -2.51 -12.23
C SER A 179 -21.88 -1.59 -12.62
N ASN A 180 -22.21 -0.64 -11.76
CA ASN A 180 -23.26 0.37 -11.98
C ASN A 180 -22.71 1.68 -12.60
N VAL A 181 -21.45 1.74 -12.97
CA VAL A 181 -20.85 2.93 -13.64
C VAL A 181 -21.55 3.21 -14.95
N MET A 182 -21.88 4.47 -15.20
CA MET A 182 -22.52 4.89 -16.46
C MET A 182 -21.53 4.74 -17.62
N PRO A 183 -21.95 4.15 -18.76
CA PRO A 183 -21.04 3.90 -19.90
C PRO A 183 -20.41 5.17 -20.49
N ASN A 184 -21.07 6.31 -20.31
CA ASN A 184 -20.65 7.58 -20.91
C ASN A 184 -19.94 8.52 -19.91
N ASP A 185 -19.94 8.21 -18.63
CA ASP A 185 -19.31 9.03 -17.59
C ASP A 185 -18.97 8.18 -16.37
N ALA A 186 -17.68 7.93 -16.19
CA ALA A 186 -17.16 7.09 -15.12
C ALA A 186 -17.34 7.69 -13.71
N HIS A 187 -17.73 8.96 -13.60
CA HIS A 187 -18.00 9.62 -12.31
C HIS A 187 -19.42 9.39 -11.78
N TYR A 188 -20.30 8.77 -12.57
CA TYR A 188 -21.68 8.53 -12.19
C TYR A 188 -22.02 7.04 -12.11
N LEU A 189 -22.74 6.68 -11.05
CA LEU A 189 -23.29 5.34 -10.85
C LEU A 189 -24.82 5.36 -11.08
N MET A 190 -25.33 4.37 -11.79
CA MET A 190 -26.77 4.11 -11.89
C MET A 190 -27.22 3.29 -10.69
N LEU A 191 -28.06 3.85 -9.84
CA LEU A 191 -28.62 3.17 -8.69
C LEU A 191 -30.08 2.82 -8.96
N ASP A 192 -30.38 1.53 -9.03
CA ASP A 192 -31.72 1.01 -9.22
C ASP A 192 -32.41 0.68 -7.88
N ASN A 193 -33.74 0.69 -7.86
CA ASN A 193 -34.56 0.18 -6.75
C ASN A 193 -34.30 0.80 -5.36
N LEU A 194 -34.26 2.12 -5.28
CA LEU A 194 -34.03 2.86 -4.03
C LEU A 194 -35.10 2.60 -2.97
N ASP A 195 -36.32 2.13 -3.34
CA ASP A 195 -37.45 1.96 -2.43
C ASP A 195 -37.28 0.81 -1.42
N ASN A 196 -36.43 -0.17 -1.73
CA ASN A 196 -36.22 -1.36 -0.90
C ASN A 196 -34.87 -1.35 -0.15
N LYS A 197 -34.21 -0.21 -0.09
CA LYS A 197 -32.87 -0.08 0.56
C LYS A 197 -32.99 0.17 2.06
N PRO A 198 -31.94 -0.13 2.85
CA PRO A 198 -31.91 0.10 4.29
C PRO A 198 -32.23 1.55 4.67
N GLU A 199 -32.78 1.73 5.87
CA GLU A 199 -33.01 3.07 6.40
C GLU A 199 -31.74 3.91 6.39
N GLY A 200 -31.83 5.14 5.89
CA GLY A 200 -30.68 6.04 5.74
C GLY A 200 -29.89 5.90 4.44
N TYR A 201 -30.09 4.84 3.64
CA TYR A 201 -29.42 4.67 2.33
C TYR A 201 -29.66 5.88 1.42
N ASN A 202 -30.92 6.32 1.29
CA ASN A 202 -31.30 7.48 0.49
C ASN A 202 -30.65 8.80 0.96
N ILE A 203 -30.32 8.91 2.25
CA ILE A 203 -29.61 10.07 2.79
C ILE A 203 -28.18 10.07 2.28
N VAL A 204 -27.50 8.92 2.33
CA VAL A 204 -26.13 8.77 1.83
C VAL A 204 -26.06 9.06 0.33
N VAL A 205 -26.99 8.49 -0.46
CA VAL A 205 -27.09 8.74 -1.90
C VAL A 205 -27.27 10.23 -2.19
N ARG A 206 -28.19 10.91 -1.50
CA ARG A 206 -28.40 12.36 -1.69
C ARG A 206 -27.16 13.18 -1.34
N GLN A 207 -26.45 12.82 -0.28
CA GLN A 207 -25.21 13.49 0.10
C GLN A 207 -24.12 13.31 -0.96
N LEU A 208 -23.97 12.09 -1.50
CA LEU A 208 -23.03 11.83 -2.60
C LEU A 208 -23.39 12.62 -3.85
N VAL A 209 -24.67 12.62 -4.26
CA VAL A 209 -25.14 13.40 -5.42
C VAL A 209 -24.91 14.91 -5.20
N SER A 210 -25.17 15.42 -3.99
CA SER A 210 -24.90 16.82 -3.66
C SER A 210 -23.41 17.15 -3.69
N ALA A 211 -22.57 16.25 -3.18
CA ALA A 211 -21.11 16.43 -3.21
C ALA A 211 -20.57 16.47 -4.65
N VAL A 212 -21.04 15.56 -5.52
CA VAL A 212 -20.64 15.55 -6.94
C VAL A 212 -21.15 16.79 -7.69
N ALA A 213 -22.24 17.42 -7.24
CA ALA A 213 -22.75 18.67 -7.80
C ALA A 213 -21.95 19.91 -7.35
N ASP A 214 -21.23 19.80 -6.23
CA ASP A 214 -20.42 20.87 -5.67
C ASP A 214 -19.21 21.18 -6.57
N ARG A 215 -18.98 22.48 -6.83
CA ARG A 215 -17.90 22.93 -7.72
C ARG A 215 -16.52 22.65 -7.13
N ASP A 216 -16.36 22.83 -5.84
CA ASP A 216 -15.08 22.70 -5.15
C ASP A 216 -14.70 21.20 -5.07
N VAL A 217 -15.69 20.33 -4.84
CA VAL A 217 -15.51 18.87 -4.90
C VAL A 217 -15.12 18.42 -6.30
N LYS A 218 -15.79 18.93 -7.36
CA LYS A 218 -15.41 18.62 -8.74
C LYS A 218 -13.99 19.07 -9.08
N MET A 219 -13.59 20.25 -8.62
CA MET A 219 -12.21 20.71 -8.80
C MET A 219 -11.21 19.83 -8.05
N ALA A 220 -11.52 19.45 -6.82
CA ALA A 220 -10.67 18.55 -6.06
C ALA A 220 -10.53 17.18 -6.74
N MET A 221 -11.63 16.60 -7.23
CA MET A 221 -11.61 15.33 -7.99
C MET A 221 -10.77 15.42 -9.27
N ALA A 222 -10.90 16.52 -10.03
CA ALA A 222 -10.11 16.70 -11.26
C ALA A 222 -8.60 16.81 -10.97
N ILE A 223 -8.23 17.50 -9.89
CA ILE A 223 -6.84 17.59 -9.42
C ILE A 223 -6.34 16.20 -8.97
N GLU A 224 -7.18 15.43 -8.28
CA GLU A 224 -6.84 14.07 -7.86
C GLU A 224 -6.62 13.12 -9.03
N ASP A 225 -7.44 13.20 -10.06
CA ASP A 225 -7.29 12.40 -11.27
C ASP A 225 -6.00 12.73 -12.01
N GLU A 226 -5.61 14.03 -12.08
CA GLU A 226 -4.34 14.46 -12.66
C GLU A 226 -3.14 13.93 -11.85
N TYR A 227 -3.18 14.04 -10.52
CA TYR A 227 -2.12 13.48 -9.65
C TYR A 227 -2.07 11.96 -9.68
N ALA A 228 -3.20 11.28 -9.76
CA ALA A 228 -3.25 9.82 -9.87
C ALA A 228 -2.59 9.36 -11.17
N SER A 229 -2.86 10.03 -12.29
CA SER A 229 -2.21 9.77 -13.58
C SER A 229 -0.71 9.98 -13.51
N ASP A 230 -0.23 11.09 -12.95
CA ASP A 230 1.21 11.38 -12.79
C ASP A 230 1.92 10.32 -11.93
N ILE A 231 1.24 9.79 -10.91
CA ILE A 231 1.79 8.72 -10.06
C ILE A 231 1.84 7.40 -10.83
N GLU A 232 0.81 7.08 -11.62
CA GLU A 232 0.77 5.88 -12.45
C GLU A 232 1.89 5.89 -13.49
N ASP A 233 2.10 7.00 -14.17
CA ASP A 233 3.19 7.18 -15.14
C ASP A 233 4.58 7.00 -14.49
N ARG A 234 4.75 7.49 -13.26
CA ARG A 234 6.01 7.30 -12.52
C ARG A 234 6.26 5.87 -12.09
N VAL A 235 5.22 5.17 -11.64
CA VAL A 235 5.33 3.75 -11.25
C VAL A 235 5.67 2.90 -12.46
N GLU A 236 5.02 3.14 -13.62
CA GLU A 236 5.32 2.45 -14.85
C GLU A 236 6.78 2.69 -15.31
N LEU A 237 7.26 3.94 -15.18
CA LEU A 237 8.65 4.28 -15.47
C LEU A 237 9.64 3.57 -14.52
N GLU A 238 9.34 3.48 -13.23
CA GLU A 238 10.17 2.76 -12.25
C GLU A 238 10.21 1.25 -12.54
N GLU A 239 9.10 0.65 -12.94
CA GLU A 239 9.05 -0.76 -13.35
C GLU A 239 9.87 -1.01 -14.62
N ILE A 240 9.75 -0.14 -15.64
CA ILE A 240 10.55 -0.24 -16.86
C ILE A 240 12.05 -0.07 -16.56
N LEU A 241 12.42 0.82 -15.64
CA LEU A 241 13.81 1.01 -15.23
C LEU A 241 14.34 -0.22 -14.50
N ALA A 242 13.57 -0.80 -13.59
CA ALA A 242 13.95 -2.01 -12.86
C ALA A 242 14.14 -3.21 -13.81
N GLU A 243 13.27 -3.36 -14.81
CA GLU A 243 13.39 -4.40 -15.83
C GLU A 243 14.65 -4.21 -16.69
N LYS A 244 14.94 -2.96 -17.10
CA LYS A 244 16.15 -2.64 -17.86
C LYS A 244 17.44 -2.86 -17.06
N ASP A 245 17.44 -2.53 -15.78
CA ASP A 245 18.57 -2.78 -14.90
C ASP A 245 18.83 -4.29 -14.72
N ALA A 246 17.78 -5.08 -14.62
CA ALA A 246 17.89 -6.54 -14.59
C ALA A 246 18.46 -7.10 -15.92
N GLN A 247 17.99 -6.60 -17.06
CA GLN A 247 18.52 -6.98 -18.39
C GLN A 247 19.99 -6.58 -18.55
N LEU A 248 20.36 -5.38 -18.11
CA LEU A 248 21.75 -4.92 -18.14
C LEU A 248 22.67 -5.77 -17.26
N SER A 249 22.20 -6.16 -16.09
CA SER A 249 22.94 -7.06 -15.19
C SER A 249 23.16 -8.42 -15.83
N GLN A 250 22.16 -8.99 -16.47
CA GLN A 250 22.26 -10.25 -17.18
C GLN A 250 23.21 -10.18 -18.39
N GLN A 251 23.16 -9.08 -19.13
CA GLN A 251 24.10 -8.85 -20.27
C GLN A 251 25.55 -8.72 -19.80
N LYS A 252 25.78 -8.02 -18.68
CA LYS A 252 27.12 -7.90 -18.08
C LYS A 252 27.67 -9.26 -17.66
N GLU A 253 26.84 -10.09 -17.06
CA GLU A 253 27.24 -11.44 -16.66
C GLU A 253 27.57 -12.32 -17.88
N GLN A 254 26.75 -12.25 -18.94
CA GLN A 254 27.03 -12.97 -20.19
C GLN A 254 28.32 -12.49 -20.86
N LEU A 255 28.59 -11.18 -20.85
CA LEU A 255 29.84 -10.63 -21.36
C LEU A 255 31.05 -11.13 -20.55
N SER A 256 30.97 -11.09 -19.23
CA SER A 256 32.02 -11.62 -18.36
C SER A 256 32.32 -13.10 -18.61
N GLN A 257 31.27 -13.92 -18.78
CA GLN A 257 31.45 -15.34 -19.12
C GLN A 257 32.08 -15.54 -20.48
N LYS A 258 31.75 -14.71 -21.49
CA LYS A 258 32.37 -14.77 -22.82
C LYS A 258 33.83 -14.33 -22.78
N ASP A 259 34.16 -13.30 -22.03
CA ASP A 259 35.52 -12.82 -21.85
C ASP A 259 36.40 -13.89 -21.18
N GLU A 260 35.86 -14.57 -20.16
CA GLU A 260 36.54 -15.71 -19.52
C GLU A 260 36.79 -16.87 -20.49
N GLN A 261 35.76 -17.22 -21.30
CA GLN A 261 35.90 -18.25 -22.33
C GLN A 261 36.93 -17.87 -23.42
N LEU A 262 36.98 -16.59 -23.81
CA LEU A 262 37.95 -16.10 -24.76
C LEU A 262 39.37 -16.18 -24.17
N SER A 263 39.54 -15.76 -22.93
CA SER A 263 40.84 -15.86 -22.23
C SER A 263 41.34 -17.31 -22.15
N GLN A 264 40.44 -18.27 -21.81
CA GLN A 264 40.81 -19.69 -21.78
C GLN A 264 41.19 -20.23 -23.16
N LYS A 265 40.48 -19.81 -24.23
CA LYS A 265 40.84 -20.18 -25.61
C LYS A 265 42.17 -19.60 -26.07
N ASP A 266 42.44 -18.36 -25.72
CA ASP A 266 43.71 -17.71 -26.04
C ASP A 266 44.88 -18.39 -25.32
N GLU A 267 44.69 -18.80 -24.05
CA GLU A 267 45.67 -19.58 -23.31
C GLU A 267 45.91 -20.97 -23.97
N GLN A 268 44.87 -21.67 -24.35
CA GLN A 268 44.96 -22.96 -25.07
C GLN A 268 45.68 -22.83 -26.43
N LEU A 269 45.34 -21.74 -27.17
CA LEU A 269 46.00 -21.45 -28.43
C LEU A 269 47.49 -21.13 -28.21
N SER A 270 47.85 -20.34 -27.18
CA SER A 270 49.24 -20.05 -26.84
C SER A 270 50.04 -21.33 -26.54
N VAL A 271 49.45 -22.22 -25.72
CA VAL A 271 50.10 -23.55 -25.44
C VAL A 271 50.27 -24.36 -26.69
N LEU A 272 49.26 -24.43 -27.56
CA LEU A 272 49.32 -25.17 -28.83
C LEU A 272 50.39 -24.58 -29.75
N VAL A 273 50.44 -23.28 -29.91
CA VAL A 273 51.45 -22.59 -30.74
C VAL A 273 52.88 -22.86 -30.23
N LYS A 274 53.09 -22.75 -28.90
CA LYS A 274 54.39 -23.06 -28.28
C LYS A 274 54.79 -24.51 -28.48
N THR A 275 53.84 -25.45 -28.42
CA THR A 275 54.09 -26.87 -28.65
C THR A 275 54.46 -27.15 -30.10
N LEU A 276 53.75 -26.59 -31.07
CA LEU A 276 54.04 -26.75 -32.50
C LEU A 276 55.38 -26.11 -32.84
N PHE A 277 55.73 -24.99 -32.23
CA PHE A 277 57.03 -24.35 -32.41
C PHE A 277 58.17 -25.21 -31.84
N SER A 278 58.00 -25.87 -30.70
CA SER A 278 58.96 -26.77 -30.08
C SER A 278 59.16 -28.07 -30.93
N MET A 279 58.15 -28.45 -31.72
CA MET A 279 58.24 -29.58 -32.67
C MET A 279 58.97 -29.24 -33.96
N GLY A 280 59.49 -27.98 -34.10
CA GLY A 280 60.33 -27.56 -35.22
C GLY A 280 59.59 -26.99 -36.42
N LEU A 281 58.26 -26.70 -36.29
CA LEU A 281 57.51 -26.01 -37.34
C LEU A 281 57.85 -24.53 -37.40
N SER A 282 57.96 -24.00 -38.61
CA SER A 282 58.17 -22.57 -38.82
C SER A 282 56.91 -21.76 -38.55
N ARG A 283 57.06 -20.47 -38.22
CA ARG A 283 55.90 -19.58 -37.99
C ARG A 283 54.90 -19.53 -39.13
N LYS A 284 55.37 -19.70 -40.38
CA LYS A 284 54.53 -19.73 -41.57
C LYS A 284 53.66 -20.99 -41.63
N GLU A 285 54.27 -22.15 -41.36
CA GLU A 285 53.57 -23.45 -41.30
C GLU A 285 52.58 -23.49 -40.14
N ILE A 286 52.87 -22.91 -39.00
CA ILE A 286 51.96 -22.83 -37.87
C ILE A 286 50.77 -21.94 -38.22
N SER A 287 50.99 -20.73 -38.78
CA SER A 287 49.97 -19.80 -39.22
C SER A 287 48.99 -20.47 -40.19
N GLU A 288 49.49 -21.22 -41.19
CA GLU A 288 48.68 -21.92 -42.16
C GLU A 288 47.88 -23.09 -41.52
N LYS A 289 48.48 -23.86 -40.61
CA LYS A 289 47.85 -25.01 -39.98
C LYS A 289 46.72 -24.68 -39.02
N ILE A 290 46.87 -23.63 -38.26
CA ILE A 290 45.82 -23.19 -37.26
C ILE A 290 44.98 -22.04 -37.75
N ASN A 291 45.19 -21.59 -39.00
CA ASN A 291 44.43 -20.56 -39.67
C ASN A 291 44.36 -19.22 -38.90
N ILE A 292 45.48 -18.76 -38.38
CA ILE A 292 45.62 -17.46 -37.74
C ILE A 292 46.65 -16.60 -38.51
N SER A 293 46.50 -15.28 -38.40
CA SER A 293 47.47 -14.38 -39.03
C SER A 293 48.85 -14.42 -38.35
N LEU A 294 49.91 -14.12 -39.09
CA LEU A 294 51.25 -14.03 -38.52
C LEU A 294 51.37 -12.99 -37.40
N GLU A 295 50.57 -11.96 -37.46
CA GLU A 295 50.50 -10.92 -36.42
C GLU A 295 49.86 -11.47 -35.10
N GLN A 296 48.77 -12.24 -35.22
CA GLN A 296 48.18 -12.94 -34.09
C GLN A 296 49.12 -14.00 -33.50
N LEU A 297 49.82 -14.73 -34.36
CA LEU A 297 50.78 -15.72 -33.93
C LEU A 297 51.92 -15.09 -33.12
N ASN A 298 52.44 -13.93 -33.55
CA ASN A 298 53.48 -13.23 -32.81
C ASN A 298 53.04 -12.75 -31.44
N LYS A 299 51.78 -12.28 -31.33
CA LYS A 299 51.19 -11.89 -30.03
C LYS A 299 51.01 -13.07 -29.06
N LEU A 300 50.84 -14.29 -29.55
CA LEU A 300 50.69 -15.50 -28.73
C LEU A 300 52.08 -16.09 -28.33
N LEU A 301 53.15 -15.71 -28.99
CA LEU A 301 54.51 -16.16 -28.70
C LEU A 301 55.29 -15.24 -27.74
N ASP A 302 54.90 -13.98 -27.71
CA ASP A 302 55.41 -12.98 -26.73
C ASP A 302 54.69 -13.17 -25.36
#